data_14eabe34621a401fc63d3f9b4f124062
#
_entry.id   14eabe34621a401fc63d3f9b4f124062
#
_cell.length_a   1.000
_cell.length_b   1.000
_cell.length_c   1.000
_cell.angle_alpha   90.00
_cell.angle_beta   90.00
_cell.angle_gamma   90.00
#
_symmetry.space_group_name_H-M   'P 1'
#
loop_
_entity.id
_entity.type
_entity.pdbx_description
1 polymer ?
#
loop_
_entity_poly.entity_id
_entity_poly.type
_entity_poly.pdbx_seq_one_letter_code
_entity_poly.pdbx_strand_id
1 'polypeptide(L)'
;MSIRMKIFDQGRLLSPRLAEHIEERAEKLGHFFSGVEECRVRVDGPGQHPLRGRIRVRVIVAVPGAEIAINRRTGEDLPMAIRESFDAADQRLEDYVRRRYRNSKRAKRRPAGGPSSRP
;
A
#
# COMPACT_ATOMS: atom_id res chain seq x y z
N MET A 1 13.49 -0.71 -11.69
CA MET A 1 12.27 -0.41 -12.38
C MET A 1 11.25 0.19 -11.45
N SER A 2 10.69 1.33 -11.83
CA SER A 2 9.74 1.95 -10.94
C SER A 2 8.35 1.38 -11.15
N ILE A 3 7.59 1.37 -10.09
CA ILE A 3 6.21 0.92 -10.17
C ILE A 3 5.35 2.07 -10.66
N ARG A 4 4.17 1.73 -11.12
CA ARG A 4 3.21 2.73 -11.53
C ARG A 4 2.67 3.42 -10.28
N MET A 5 2.64 4.72 -10.30
CA MET A 5 2.24 5.46 -9.14
C MET A 5 1.26 6.57 -9.48
N LYS A 6 0.25 6.72 -8.64
CA LYS A 6 -0.74 7.77 -8.81
C LYS A 6 -0.96 8.44 -7.46
N ILE A 7 -0.94 9.77 -7.48
CA ILE A 7 -1.20 10.57 -6.29
C ILE A 7 -2.39 11.47 -6.58
N PHE A 8 -3.39 11.40 -5.72
CA PHE A 8 -4.57 12.26 -5.81
C PHE A 8 -4.57 13.17 -4.60
N ASP A 9 -4.36 14.44 -4.84
CA ASP A 9 -4.31 15.45 -3.78
C ASP A 9 -5.13 16.64 -4.22
N GLN A 10 -6.43 16.49 -4.18
CA GLN A 10 -7.35 17.48 -4.67
C GLN A 10 -7.25 18.80 -3.91
N GLY A 11 -7.01 18.72 -2.62
CA GLY A 11 -6.91 19.92 -1.78
C GLY A 11 -5.53 20.53 -1.75
N ARG A 12 -4.58 19.98 -2.50
CA ARG A 12 -3.20 20.46 -2.52
C ARG A 12 -2.58 20.51 -1.14
N LEU A 13 -2.79 19.45 -0.38
CA LEU A 13 -2.29 19.37 0.98
C LEU A 13 -0.84 18.91 1.04
N LEU A 14 -0.36 18.32 -0.01
CA LEU A 14 0.99 17.78 -0.04
C LEU A 14 2.00 18.85 -0.49
N SER A 15 3.04 19.04 0.31
CA SER A 15 4.17 19.85 -0.12
C SER A 15 4.98 19.03 -1.12
N PRO A 16 5.82 19.69 -1.92
CA PRO A 16 6.69 18.93 -2.83
C PRO A 16 7.57 17.92 -2.11
N ARG A 17 8.06 18.27 -0.94
CA ARG A 17 8.89 17.37 -0.15
C ARG A 17 8.09 16.15 0.31
N LEU A 18 6.86 16.37 0.71
CA LEU A 18 6.02 15.29 1.19
C LEU A 18 5.62 14.37 0.03
N ALA A 19 5.34 14.95 -1.12
CA ALA A 19 5.04 14.15 -2.32
C ALA A 19 6.24 13.30 -2.70
N GLU A 20 7.43 13.86 -2.60
CA GLU A 20 8.66 13.13 -2.88
C GLU A 20 8.83 11.97 -1.91
N HIS A 21 8.53 12.21 -0.65
CA HIS A 21 8.61 11.17 0.36
C HIS A 21 7.65 10.01 0.04
N ILE A 22 6.44 10.36 -0.41
CA ILE A 22 5.48 9.35 -0.82
C ILE A 22 6.03 8.51 -1.96
N GLU A 23 6.64 9.16 -2.95
CA GLU A 23 7.21 8.44 -4.08
C GLU A 23 8.32 7.49 -3.63
N GLU A 24 9.16 7.93 -2.72
CA GLU A 24 10.23 7.10 -2.20
C GLU A 24 9.69 5.87 -1.49
N ARG A 25 8.67 6.07 -0.67
CA ARG A 25 8.09 4.95 0.07
C ARG A 25 7.40 3.97 -0.87
N ALA A 26 6.75 4.49 -1.91
CA ALA A 26 6.10 3.62 -2.89
C ALA A 26 7.12 2.80 -3.64
N GLU A 27 8.24 3.41 -4.02
CA GLU A 27 9.28 2.67 -4.72
C GLU A 27 9.90 1.59 -3.86
N LYS A 28 10.02 1.85 -2.56
CA LYS A 28 10.51 0.84 -1.65
C LYS A 28 9.63 -0.40 -1.64
N LEU A 29 8.33 -0.21 -1.74
CA LEU A 29 7.42 -1.35 -1.81
C LEU A 29 7.73 -2.20 -3.04
N GLY A 30 7.98 -1.54 -4.17
CA GLY A 30 8.30 -2.23 -5.40
C GLY A 30 9.64 -2.94 -5.35
N HIS A 31 10.59 -2.38 -4.60
CA HIS A 31 11.88 -3.04 -4.41
C HIS A 31 11.74 -4.25 -3.52
N PHE A 32 10.91 -4.15 -2.50
CA PHE A 32 10.69 -5.27 -1.61
C PHE A 32 10.01 -6.43 -2.33
N PHE A 33 9.06 -6.13 -3.19
CA PHE A 33 8.32 -7.16 -3.90
C PHE A 33 8.07 -6.71 -5.33
N SER A 34 8.70 -7.35 -6.28
CA SER A 34 8.61 -6.97 -7.69
C SER A 34 7.22 -7.18 -8.26
N GLY A 35 6.36 -7.89 -7.56
CA GLY A 35 4.99 -8.10 -8.00
C GLY A 35 4.06 -6.92 -7.75
N VAL A 36 4.54 -5.87 -7.09
CA VAL A 36 3.73 -4.68 -6.90
C VAL A 36 3.51 -4.03 -8.26
N GLU A 37 2.25 -3.89 -8.64
CA GLU A 37 1.88 -3.37 -9.95
C GLU A 37 1.66 -1.87 -9.93
N GLU A 38 1.07 -1.38 -8.85
CA GLU A 38 0.71 0.02 -8.77
C GLU A 38 0.56 0.43 -7.33
N CYS A 39 0.86 1.67 -7.04
CA CYS A 39 0.61 2.25 -5.73
C CYS A 39 -0.17 3.54 -5.93
N ARG A 40 -1.34 3.63 -5.33
CA ARG A 40 -2.17 4.83 -5.38
C ARG A 40 -2.26 5.45 -4.01
N VAL A 41 -2.06 6.75 -3.95
CA VAL A 41 -2.16 7.47 -2.69
C VAL A 41 -3.19 8.57 -2.88
N ARG A 42 -4.16 8.62 -2.00
CA ARG A 42 -5.18 9.64 -2.04
C ARG A 42 -5.20 10.40 -0.74
N VAL A 43 -5.15 11.71 -0.84
CA VAL A 43 -5.20 12.59 0.32
C VAL A 43 -6.41 13.49 0.17
N ASP A 44 -7.35 13.34 1.10
CA ASP A 44 -8.55 14.15 1.13
C ASP A 44 -8.53 15.02 2.37
N GLY A 45 -8.70 16.29 2.17
CA GLY A 45 -8.69 17.24 3.28
C GLY A 45 -10.06 17.43 3.87
N PRO A 46 -10.17 18.37 4.79
CA PRO A 46 -11.47 18.69 5.39
C PRO A 46 -12.46 19.24 4.37
N GLY A 47 -11.96 19.86 3.33
CA GLY A 47 -12.81 20.30 2.25
C GLY A 47 -13.92 21.21 2.71
N GLN A 48 -15.16 20.76 2.53
CA GLN A 48 -16.32 21.57 2.81
C GLN A 48 -16.75 21.56 4.27
N HIS A 49 -16.10 20.77 5.09
CA HIS A 49 -16.48 20.63 6.48
C HIS A 49 -15.30 20.91 7.38
N PRO A 50 -14.89 22.17 7.46
CA PRO A 50 -13.69 22.52 8.23
C PRO A 50 -13.83 22.21 9.72
N LEU A 51 -15.04 22.20 10.24
CA LEU A 51 -15.23 21.87 11.64
C LEU A 51 -14.91 20.41 11.95
N ARG A 52 -14.98 19.60 10.95
CA ARG A 52 -14.64 18.20 11.11
C ARG A 52 -13.20 17.93 10.78
N GLY A 53 -12.56 18.89 10.18
CA GLY A 53 -11.13 19.04 10.01
C GLY A 53 -10.26 17.81 9.87
N ARG A 54 -10.79 16.71 9.42
CA ARG A 54 -9.97 15.51 9.35
C ARG A 54 -9.47 15.26 7.96
N ILE A 55 -8.18 14.98 7.91
CA ILE A 55 -7.53 14.60 6.66
C ILE A 55 -7.54 13.09 6.57
N ARG A 56 -7.88 12.59 5.41
CA ARG A 56 -7.87 11.15 5.18
C ARG A 56 -6.75 10.80 4.21
N VAL A 57 -5.96 9.80 4.59
CA VAL A 57 -4.91 9.28 3.72
C VAL A 57 -5.26 7.85 3.38
N ARG A 58 -5.27 7.55 2.09
CA ARG A 58 -5.54 6.21 1.64
C ARG A 58 -4.41 5.75 0.73
N VAL A 59 -3.84 4.61 1.07
CA VAL A 59 -2.77 4.02 0.27
C VAL A 59 -3.27 2.67 -0.24
N ILE A 60 -3.23 2.49 -1.55
CA ILE A 60 -3.66 1.24 -2.16
C ILE A 60 -2.48 0.68 -2.93
N VAL A 61 -2.11 -0.54 -2.61
CA VAL A 61 -1.02 -1.25 -3.27
C VAL A 61 -1.64 -2.40 -4.05
N ALA A 62 -1.53 -2.34 -5.37
CA ALA A 62 -2.08 -3.39 -6.22
C ALA A 62 -1.01 -4.46 -6.43
N VAL A 63 -1.40 -5.70 -6.16
CA VAL A 63 -0.52 -6.87 -6.30
C VAL A 63 -1.30 -7.91 -7.08
N PRO A 64 -0.63 -8.96 -7.57
CA PRO A 64 -1.36 -9.99 -8.33
C PRO A 64 -2.48 -10.59 -7.50
N GLY A 65 -3.69 -10.47 -8.03
CA GLY A 65 -4.87 -11.06 -7.42
C GLY A 65 -5.44 -10.35 -6.23
N ALA A 66 -4.92 -9.18 -5.85
CA ALA A 66 -5.42 -8.51 -4.65
C ALA A 66 -5.03 -7.04 -4.63
N GLU A 67 -5.64 -6.32 -3.69
CA GLU A 67 -5.23 -4.95 -3.38
C GLU A 67 -5.10 -4.84 -1.88
N ILE A 68 -4.05 -4.18 -1.47
CA ILE A 68 -3.83 -3.87 -0.06
C ILE A 68 -4.22 -2.42 0.14
N ALA A 69 -5.23 -2.19 0.97
CA ALA A 69 -5.74 -0.84 1.19
C ALA A 69 -5.53 -0.43 2.65
N ILE A 70 -4.90 0.72 2.83
CA ILE A 70 -4.67 1.30 4.14
C ILE A 70 -5.40 2.63 4.19
N ASN A 71 -6.19 2.82 5.24
CA ASN A 71 -6.90 4.08 5.45
C ASN A 71 -6.51 4.65 6.80
N ARG A 72 -6.14 5.92 6.80
CA ARG A 72 -5.80 6.63 8.02
C ARG A 72 -6.48 7.98 8.04
N ARG A 73 -6.83 8.43 9.23
CA ARG A 73 -7.39 9.76 9.42
C ARG A 73 -6.52 10.49 10.41
N THR A 74 -6.30 11.76 10.15
CA THR A 74 -5.54 12.60 11.06
C THR A 74 -6.19 13.96 11.15
N GLY A 75 -6.06 14.59 12.30
CA GLY A 75 -6.54 15.94 12.46
C GLY A 75 -5.63 16.96 11.83
N GLU A 76 -4.34 16.84 12.08
CA GLU A 76 -3.38 17.85 11.65
C GLU A 76 -2.08 17.30 11.11
N ASP A 77 -1.63 16.17 11.61
CA ASP A 77 -0.30 15.69 11.29
C ASP A 77 -0.31 14.82 10.05
N LEU A 78 -0.37 15.48 8.91
CA LEU A 78 -0.37 14.77 7.63
C LEU A 78 0.92 13.97 7.40
N PRO A 79 2.11 14.53 7.67
CA PRO A 79 3.34 13.73 7.47
C PRO A 79 3.34 12.45 8.29
N MET A 80 2.89 12.53 9.53
CA MET A 80 2.82 11.34 10.38
C MET A 80 1.83 10.33 9.83
N ALA A 81 0.65 10.80 9.38
CA ALA A 81 -0.36 9.90 8.83
C ALA A 81 0.15 9.18 7.60
N ILE A 82 0.90 9.89 6.76
CA ILE A 82 1.48 9.26 5.57
C ILE A 82 2.51 8.21 5.96
N ARG A 83 3.37 8.55 6.91
CA ARG A 83 4.39 7.61 7.37
C ARG A 83 3.75 6.35 7.94
N GLU A 84 2.75 6.54 8.79
CA GLU A 84 2.05 5.40 9.39
C GLU A 84 1.31 4.56 8.35
N SER A 85 0.77 5.22 7.34
CA SER A 85 0.07 4.51 6.27
C SER A 85 1.03 3.60 5.52
N PHE A 86 2.21 4.10 5.20
CA PHE A 86 3.19 3.30 4.49
C PHE A 86 3.81 2.23 5.38
N ASP A 87 3.97 2.51 6.67
CA ASP A 87 4.43 1.48 7.59
C ASP A 87 3.44 0.32 7.63
N ALA A 88 2.15 0.64 7.67
CA ALA A 88 1.12 -0.38 7.65
C ALA A 88 1.11 -1.10 6.31
N ALA A 89 1.32 -0.38 5.22
CA ALA A 89 1.38 -0.99 3.89
C ALA A 89 2.55 -1.95 3.80
N ASP A 90 3.71 -1.55 4.33
CA ASP A 90 4.88 -2.43 4.37
C ASP A 90 4.55 -3.74 5.08
N GLN A 91 3.91 -3.63 6.22
CA GLN A 91 3.56 -4.79 7.02
C GLN A 91 2.58 -5.71 6.28
N ARG A 92 1.57 -5.11 5.68
CA ARG A 92 0.56 -5.86 4.96
C ARG A 92 1.14 -6.53 3.72
N LEU A 93 2.03 -5.83 3.04
CA LEU A 93 2.69 -6.40 1.86
C LEU A 93 3.60 -7.55 2.27
N GLU A 94 4.30 -7.39 3.37
CA GLU A 94 5.16 -8.45 3.89
C GLU A 94 4.35 -9.70 4.19
N ASP A 95 3.19 -9.51 4.82
CA ASP A 95 2.31 -10.64 5.11
C ASP A 95 1.80 -11.30 3.85
N TYR A 96 1.45 -10.49 2.85
CA TYR A 96 0.98 -11.00 1.57
C TYR A 96 2.07 -11.84 0.88
N VAL A 97 3.30 -11.32 0.86
CA VAL A 97 4.40 -12.02 0.22
C VAL A 97 4.71 -13.32 0.95
N ARG A 98 4.68 -13.27 2.26
CA ARG A 98 4.96 -14.46 3.06
C ARG A 98 3.94 -15.55 2.80
N ARG A 99 2.68 -15.18 2.71
CA ARG A 99 1.62 -16.14 2.40
C ARG A 99 1.77 -16.70 1.01
N ARG A 100 2.07 -15.82 0.06
CA ARG A 100 2.25 -16.23 -1.32
C ARG A 100 3.42 -17.19 -1.47
N TYR A 101 4.52 -16.90 -0.81
CA TYR A 101 5.69 -17.76 -0.83
C TYR A 101 5.38 -19.11 -0.21
N ARG A 102 4.68 -19.11 0.90
CA ARG A 102 4.30 -20.35 1.58
C ARG A 102 3.42 -21.21 0.69
N ASN A 103 2.45 -20.60 0.05
CA ASN A 103 1.57 -21.35 -0.84
C ASN A 103 2.32 -21.90 -2.03
N SER A 104 3.22 -21.14 -2.60
CA SER A 104 4.01 -21.58 -3.73
C SER A 104 4.90 -22.75 -3.34
N LYS A 105 5.53 -22.66 -2.18
CA LYS A 105 6.38 -23.73 -1.69
C LYS A 105 5.59 -24.98 -1.41
N ARG A 106 4.41 -24.83 -0.86
CA ARG A 106 3.54 -25.98 -0.59
C ARG A 106 3.13 -26.65 -1.88
N ALA A 107 2.81 -25.89 -2.89
CA ALA A 107 2.45 -26.45 -4.19
C ALA A 107 3.60 -27.21 -4.79
N LYS A 108 4.81 -26.71 -4.66
CA LYS A 108 5.99 -27.39 -5.19
C LYS A 108 6.30 -28.68 -4.46
N ARG A 109 5.96 -28.73 -3.19
CA ARG A 109 6.21 -29.92 -2.40
C ARG A 109 5.20 -31.02 -2.62
N ARG A 110 4.08 -30.68 -3.19
CA ARG A 110 3.03 -31.65 -3.40
C ARG A 110 3.55 -32.73 -4.36
N PRO A 111 3.49 -33.99 -3.96
CA PRO A 111 3.98 -35.02 -4.82
C PRO A 111 3.14 -35.13 -6.07
N ALA A 112 3.78 -35.52 -7.14
CA ALA A 112 3.07 -35.72 -8.37
C ALA A 112 2.06 -36.83 -8.17
N GLY A 113 0.86 -36.59 -8.58
CA GLY A 113 -0.19 -37.56 -8.37
C GLY A 113 -0.74 -37.54 -6.95
N GLY A 114 -0.14 -36.77 -6.11
CA GLY A 114 -0.64 -36.63 -4.78
C GLY A 114 -1.84 -35.73 -4.82
N PRO A 115 -2.92 -36.25 -4.59
CA PRO A 115 -4.10 -35.46 -4.70
C PRO A 115 -4.37 -34.71 -3.52
N SER A 116 -4.11 -34.79 -3.07
CA SER A 116 -4.32 -34.23 -2.38
C SER A 116 -4.48 -33.37 -2.05
N SER A 117 -4.70 -33.21 -2.06
CA SER A 117 -4.85 -32.59 -1.89
C SER A 117 -5.40 -31.95 -1.62
N ARG A 118 -5.67 -31.83 -1.26
CA ARG A 118 -6.16 -31.27 -1.05
C ARG A 118 -6.13 -30.72 -0.62
N PRO A 119 -6.48 -30.23 -0.42
CA PRO A 119 -6.52 -29.41 -0.12
C PRO A 119 -6.39 -29.15 0.60
#